data_8b973cd2ae39b4ff4c90a58b467da4e8
#
_entry.id   8b973cd2ae39b4ff4c90a58b467da4e8
#
_cell.length_a   1.000
_cell.length_b   1.000
_cell.length_c   1.000
_cell.angle_alpha   90.00
_cell.angle_beta   90.00
_cell.angle_gamma   90.00
#
_symmetry.space_group_name_H-M   'P 1'
#
loop_
_entity.id
_entity.type
_entity.pdbx_description
1 polymer ?
#
loop_
_entity_poly.entity_id
_entity_poly.type
_entity_poly.pdbx_seq_one_letter_code
_entity_poly.pdbx_strand_id
1 'polypeptide(L)'
;MSDLSPPQNMMVSVVVPVYCGSDYLAALVAALDELRREWQSKGAPCTLAEAIFVDDAAIDDSGTRIEQLAREHSWIVPLHLARNFGQHPATIVGILHSSGDWVVTMDEDLQHRPEVIATLLRKAVTEHADIVYANPVSTVHDA
;
A
#
# COMPACT_ATOMS: atom_id res chain seq x y z
N MET A 1 -22.26 12.46 -24.56
CA MET A 1 -21.31 11.41 -24.93
C MET A 1 -20.41 11.17 -23.75
N SER A 2 -20.49 10.02 -23.16
CA SER A 2 -19.51 9.60 -22.18
C SER A 2 -18.17 9.45 -22.89
N ASP A 3 -17.17 10.18 -22.45
CA ASP A 3 -15.82 9.99 -22.92
C ASP A 3 -15.35 8.59 -22.48
N LEU A 4 -15.26 7.67 -23.45
CA LEU A 4 -14.80 6.30 -23.25
C LEU A 4 -13.27 6.20 -23.29
N SER A 5 -12.57 7.32 -23.18
CA SER A 5 -11.12 7.30 -23.04
C SER A 5 -10.76 6.45 -21.81
N PRO A 6 -9.83 5.51 -21.94
CA PRO A 6 -9.36 4.77 -20.75
C PRO A 6 -8.85 5.79 -19.74
N PRO A 7 -9.09 5.57 -18.44
CA PRO A 7 -8.61 6.48 -17.43
C PRO A 7 -7.13 6.69 -17.63
N GLN A 8 -6.75 7.95 -17.79
CA GLN A 8 -5.35 8.33 -17.93
C GLN A 8 -4.64 7.97 -16.63
N ASN A 9 -3.44 7.49 -16.76
CA ASN A 9 -2.49 7.11 -15.73
C ASN A 9 -2.92 7.47 -14.29
N MET A 10 -3.57 6.55 -13.61
CA MET A 10 -4.02 6.72 -12.23
C MET A 10 -2.84 6.60 -11.28
N MET A 11 -2.68 7.56 -10.39
CA MET A 11 -1.67 7.53 -9.35
C MET A 11 -2.19 6.77 -8.13
N VAL A 12 -1.44 5.79 -7.68
CA VAL A 12 -1.80 4.92 -6.56
C VAL A 12 -0.86 5.19 -5.39
N SER A 13 -1.42 5.46 -4.23
CA SER A 13 -0.71 5.52 -2.95
C SER A 13 -0.99 4.25 -2.16
N VAL A 14 0.04 3.64 -1.61
CA VAL A 14 -0.07 2.51 -0.69
C VAL A 14 0.20 3.01 0.73
N VAL A 15 -0.64 2.67 1.68
CA VAL A 15 -0.50 3.04 3.09
C VAL A 15 -0.32 1.77 3.92
N VAL A 16 0.77 1.73 4.68
CA VAL A 16 1.13 0.59 5.53
C VAL A 16 1.36 1.08 6.95
N PRO A 17 0.44 0.82 7.90
CA PRO A 17 0.72 1.06 9.30
C PRO A 17 1.70 0.02 9.84
N VAL A 18 2.69 0.45 10.62
CA VAL A 18 3.76 -0.42 11.12
C VAL A 18 3.88 -0.29 12.63
N TYR A 19 3.82 -1.43 13.32
CA TYR A 19 4.02 -1.50 14.76
C TYR A 19 5.06 -2.54 15.17
N CYS A 20 5.09 -3.67 14.49
CA CYS A 20 6.03 -4.78 14.76
C CYS A 20 6.37 -5.48 13.45
N GLY A 21 6.91 -4.73 12.49
CA GLY A 21 7.10 -5.18 11.12
C GLY A 21 8.55 -5.35 10.66
N SER A 22 9.50 -5.22 11.56
CA SER A 22 10.94 -5.22 11.25
C SER A 22 11.36 -6.39 10.35
N ASP A 23 10.83 -7.60 10.58
CA ASP A 23 11.17 -8.79 9.81
C ASP A 23 10.53 -8.83 8.41
N TYR A 24 9.50 -8.03 8.17
CA TYR A 24 8.72 -8.07 6.93
C TYR A 24 8.93 -6.88 6.00
N LEU A 25 9.45 -5.76 6.51
CA LEU A 25 9.52 -4.50 5.77
C LEU A 25 10.35 -4.60 4.49
N ALA A 26 11.51 -5.21 4.54
CA ALA A 26 12.38 -5.35 3.37
C ALA A 26 11.71 -6.19 2.27
N ALA A 27 11.06 -7.29 2.64
CA ALA A 27 10.35 -8.15 1.71
C ALA A 27 9.11 -7.44 1.12
N LEU A 28 8.38 -6.69 1.92
CA LEU A 28 7.23 -5.91 1.46
C LEU A 28 7.66 -4.83 0.47
N VAL A 29 8.70 -4.08 0.77
CA VAL A 29 9.23 -3.05 -0.12
C VAL A 29 9.74 -3.66 -1.43
N ALA A 30 10.43 -4.80 -1.38
CA ALA A 30 10.87 -5.50 -2.58
C ALA A 30 9.69 -5.93 -3.46
N ALA A 31 8.62 -6.45 -2.86
CA ALA A 31 7.41 -6.85 -3.59
C ALA A 31 6.68 -5.65 -4.20
N LEU A 32 6.58 -4.54 -3.49
CA LEU A 32 5.99 -3.30 -4.00
C LEU A 32 6.85 -2.70 -5.12
N ASP A 33 8.16 -2.75 -5.02
CA ASP A 33 9.06 -2.27 -6.06
C ASP A 33 8.95 -3.11 -7.35
N GLU A 34 8.83 -4.41 -7.21
CA GLU A 34 8.59 -5.31 -8.34
C GLU A 34 7.28 -4.96 -9.05
N LEU A 35 6.20 -4.78 -8.30
CA LEU A 35 4.91 -4.36 -8.86
C LEU A 35 5.02 -3.00 -9.56
N ARG A 36 5.69 -2.03 -8.94
CA ARG A 36 5.90 -0.69 -9.50
C ARG A 36 6.61 -0.76 -10.84
N ARG A 37 7.68 -1.54 -10.93
CA ARG A 37 8.45 -1.74 -12.17
C ARG A 37 7.66 -2.50 -13.23
N GLU A 38 6.90 -3.50 -12.84
CA GLU A 38 6.04 -4.25 -13.74
C GLU A 38 5.00 -3.35 -14.40
N TRP A 39 4.35 -2.49 -13.63
CA TRP A 39 3.39 -1.52 -14.18
C TRP A 39 4.05 -0.54 -15.14
N GLN A 40 5.25 -0.07 -14.85
CA GLN A 40 6.00 0.80 -15.74
C GLN A 40 6.39 0.09 -17.05
N SER A 41 6.90 -1.13 -16.97
CA SER A 41 7.36 -1.86 -18.14
C SER A 41 6.23 -2.31 -19.07
N LYS A 42 5.05 -2.60 -18.53
CA LYS A 42 3.87 -3.00 -19.30
C LYS A 42 3.02 -1.84 -19.79
N GLY A 43 3.38 -0.61 -19.45
CA GLY A 43 2.56 0.56 -19.77
C GLY A 43 1.17 0.48 -19.15
N ALA A 44 1.07 -0.01 -17.91
CA ALA A 44 -0.18 -0.11 -17.19
C ALA A 44 -0.85 1.26 -17.03
N PRO A 45 -2.19 1.33 -16.96
CA PRO A 45 -2.91 2.60 -16.79
C PRO A 45 -2.82 3.18 -15.37
N CYS A 46 -1.97 2.64 -14.54
CA CYS A 46 -1.74 3.10 -13.17
C CYS A 46 -0.25 3.12 -12.85
N THR A 47 0.12 3.99 -11.92
CA THR A 47 1.48 4.12 -11.39
C THR A 47 1.42 4.00 -9.88
N LEU A 48 2.24 3.14 -9.29
CA LEU A 48 2.47 3.12 -7.86
C LEU A 48 3.38 4.32 -7.54
N ALA A 49 2.76 5.43 -7.13
CA ALA A 49 3.44 6.70 -6.98
C ALA A 49 4.23 6.79 -5.68
N GLU A 50 3.69 6.22 -4.62
CA GLU A 50 4.27 6.27 -3.29
C GLU A 50 3.77 5.13 -2.42
N ALA A 51 4.59 4.75 -1.46
CA ALA A 51 4.18 3.90 -0.33
C ALA A 51 4.49 4.65 0.96
N ILE A 52 3.46 4.91 1.75
CA ILE A 52 3.54 5.64 3.00
C ILE A 52 3.57 4.62 4.13
N PHE A 53 4.71 4.54 4.81
CA PHE A 53 4.89 3.69 5.98
C PHE A 53 4.70 4.53 7.23
N VAL A 54 3.65 4.25 7.97
CA VAL A 54 3.32 4.97 9.20
C VAL A 54 3.82 4.17 10.39
N ASP A 55 4.93 4.61 10.95
CA ASP A 55 5.50 4.07 12.18
C ASP A 55 4.63 4.49 13.36
N ASP A 56 3.84 3.57 13.88
CA ASP A 56 2.93 3.78 15.02
C ASP A 56 3.66 3.59 16.35
N ALA A 57 4.80 4.26 16.50
CA ALA A 57 5.73 4.11 17.61
C ALA A 57 6.08 2.63 17.83
N ALA A 58 6.61 2.01 16.79
CA ALA A 58 6.95 0.59 16.76
C ALA A 58 7.84 0.17 17.92
N ILE A 59 7.58 -1.02 18.45
CA ILE A 59 8.29 -1.58 19.60
C ILE A 59 9.65 -2.17 19.23
N ASP A 60 9.90 -2.39 17.94
CA ASP A 60 11.15 -2.92 17.39
C ASP A 60 11.91 -1.84 16.61
N ASP A 61 12.85 -2.23 15.76
CA ASP A 61 13.64 -1.32 14.93
C ASP A 61 12.95 -0.93 13.60
N SER A 62 11.64 -1.14 13.48
CA SER A 62 10.87 -0.81 12.27
C SER A 62 11.04 0.65 11.85
N GLY A 63 11.00 1.59 12.79
CA GLY A 63 11.16 3.01 12.50
C GLY A 63 12.50 3.33 11.82
N THR A 64 13.58 2.74 12.29
CA THR A 64 14.91 2.88 11.69
C THR A 64 14.97 2.23 10.31
N ARG A 65 14.37 1.06 10.15
CA ARG A 65 14.33 0.36 8.86
C ARG A 65 13.53 1.12 7.82
N ILE A 66 12.41 1.72 8.19
CA ILE A 66 11.61 2.57 7.29
C ILE A 66 12.47 3.73 6.78
N GLU A 67 13.22 4.39 7.65
CA GLU A 67 14.12 5.48 7.27
C GLU A 67 15.21 5.02 6.29
N GLN A 68 15.80 3.86 6.53
CA GLN A 68 16.80 3.29 5.62
C GLN A 68 16.19 3.01 4.23
N LEU A 69 15.01 2.40 4.19
CA LEU A 69 14.31 2.08 2.95
C LEU A 69 13.91 3.36 2.20
N ALA A 70 13.52 4.40 2.91
CA ALA A 70 13.21 5.70 2.31
C ALA A 70 14.43 6.37 1.68
N ARG A 71 15.63 6.14 2.20
CA ARG A 71 16.87 6.62 1.57
C ARG A 71 17.23 5.85 0.31
N GLU A 72 16.89 4.57 0.25
CA GLU A 72 17.15 3.70 -0.90
C GLU A 72 16.12 3.86 -2.02
N HIS A 73 14.90 4.23 -1.66
CA HIS A 73 13.76 4.32 -2.58
C HIS A 73 13.03 5.64 -2.41
N SER A 74 13.11 6.50 -3.43
CA SER A 74 12.49 7.84 -3.39
C SER A 74 10.96 7.83 -3.31
N TRP A 75 10.33 6.73 -3.66
CA TRP A 75 8.87 6.57 -3.61
C TRP A 75 8.34 6.14 -2.23
N ILE A 76 9.23 5.86 -1.28
CA ILE A 76 8.85 5.55 0.10
C ILE A 76 8.78 6.84 0.92
N VAL A 77 7.64 7.03 1.60
CA VAL A 77 7.37 8.17 2.48
C VAL A 77 7.29 7.68 3.92
N PRO A 78 8.26 8.02 4.77
CA PRO A 78 8.20 7.65 6.19
C PRO A 78 7.40 8.67 6.99
N LEU A 79 6.48 8.18 7.83
CA LEU A 79 5.79 8.98 8.84
C LEU A 79 5.97 8.31 10.20
N HIS A 80 6.33 9.10 11.22
CA HIS A 80 6.52 8.60 12.57
C HIS A 80 5.54 9.26 13.52
N LEU A 81 4.72 8.47 14.20
CA LEU A 81 3.82 8.95 15.24
C LEU A 81 4.60 9.08 16.57
N ALA A 82 4.23 10.08 17.36
CA ALA A 82 4.90 10.36 18.64
C ALA A 82 4.66 9.27 19.69
N ARG A 83 3.58 8.51 19.55
CA ARG A 83 3.22 7.39 20.42
C ARG A 83 2.38 6.39 19.66
N ASN A 84 2.15 5.23 20.24
CA ASN A 84 1.22 4.25 19.69
C ASN A 84 -0.22 4.74 19.81
N PHE A 85 -0.88 4.91 18.66
CA PHE A 85 -2.29 5.30 18.57
C PHE A 85 -3.20 4.16 18.12
N GLY A 86 -2.61 3.08 17.61
CA GLY A 86 -3.32 1.95 17.03
C GLY A 86 -3.33 1.95 15.51
N GLN A 87 -3.66 0.79 14.93
CA GLN A 87 -3.61 0.56 13.49
C GLN A 87 -4.57 1.49 12.72
N HIS A 88 -5.79 1.70 13.22
CA HIS A 88 -6.77 2.53 12.51
C HIS A 88 -6.37 4.00 12.45
N PRO A 89 -6.00 4.66 13.57
CA PRO A 89 -5.49 6.02 13.51
C PRO A 89 -4.24 6.16 12.64
N ALA A 90 -3.30 5.23 12.72
CA ALA A 90 -2.10 5.23 11.88
C ALA A 90 -2.46 5.15 10.38
N THR A 91 -3.39 4.29 10.02
CA THR A 91 -3.89 4.18 8.64
C THR A 91 -4.52 5.49 8.17
N ILE A 92 -5.35 6.12 9.00
CA ILE A 92 -5.98 7.41 8.68
C ILE A 92 -4.93 8.49 8.44
N VAL A 93 -3.91 8.57 9.28
CA VAL A 93 -2.80 9.52 9.09
C VAL A 93 -2.13 9.30 7.73
N GLY A 94 -1.85 8.07 7.37
CA GLY A 94 -1.29 7.74 6.06
C GLY A 94 -2.19 8.16 4.90
N ILE A 95 -3.49 7.89 4.99
CA ILE A 95 -4.47 8.30 3.98
C ILE A 95 -4.49 9.82 3.82
N LEU A 96 -4.49 10.56 4.91
CA LEU A 96 -4.50 12.03 4.88
C LEU A 96 -3.23 12.62 4.25
N HIS A 97 -2.11 11.91 4.30
CA HIS A 97 -0.85 12.32 3.67
C HIS A 97 -0.69 11.81 2.24
N SER A 98 -1.60 10.96 1.77
CA SER A 98 -1.52 10.41 0.43
C SER A 98 -1.82 11.45 -0.65
N SER A 99 -1.15 11.30 -1.79
CA SER A 99 -1.31 12.19 -2.95
C SER A 99 -1.92 11.52 -4.17
N GLY A 100 -2.12 10.21 -4.12
CA GLY A 100 -2.65 9.44 -5.26
C GLY A 100 -4.15 9.61 -5.48
N ASP A 101 -4.57 9.22 -6.67
CA ASP A 101 -5.99 9.17 -7.04
C ASP A 101 -6.72 8.03 -6.33
N TRP A 102 -5.99 6.96 -6.07
CA TRP A 102 -6.44 5.80 -5.31
C TRP A 102 -5.51 5.54 -4.14
N VAL A 103 -6.07 5.14 -3.02
CA VAL A 103 -5.33 4.75 -1.83
C VAL A 103 -5.59 3.30 -1.51
N VAL A 104 -4.52 2.53 -1.40
CA VAL A 104 -4.57 1.12 -0.99
C VAL A 104 -3.97 0.99 0.39
N THR A 105 -4.68 0.38 1.31
CA THR A 105 -4.16 0.08 2.65
C THR A 105 -3.76 -1.38 2.74
N MET A 106 -2.62 -1.64 3.34
CA MET A 106 -2.06 -2.99 3.51
C MET A 106 -1.51 -3.16 4.91
N ASP A 107 -1.51 -4.40 5.40
CA ASP A 107 -0.82 -4.76 6.63
C ASP A 107 0.67 -5.01 6.38
N GLU A 108 1.48 -4.84 7.44
CA GLU A 108 2.94 -4.97 7.40
C GLU A 108 3.44 -6.42 7.22
N ASP A 109 2.62 -7.40 7.48
CA ASP A 109 3.00 -8.80 7.67
C ASP A 109 2.93 -9.68 6.41
N LEU A 110 2.77 -9.09 5.22
CA LEU A 110 2.68 -9.81 3.93
C LEU A 110 1.50 -10.81 3.83
N GLN A 111 0.49 -10.71 4.67
CA GLN A 111 -0.72 -11.54 4.54
C GLN A 111 -1.46 -11.24 3.23
N HIS A 112 -1.33 -10.01 2.72
CA HIS A 112 -1.85 -9.61 1.43
C HIS A 112 -0.71 -9.45 0.43
N ARG A 113 -0.80 -10.15 -0.69
CA ARG A 113 0.20 -10.04 -1.75
C ARG A 113 -0.01 -8.73 -2.51
N PRO A 114 1.06 -7.97 -2.79
CA PRO A 114 0.94 -6.72 -3.58
C PRO A 114 0.25 -6.90 -4.94
N GLU A 115 0.32 -8.06 -5.56
CA GLU A 115 -0.35 -8.34 -6.84
C GLU A 115 -1.87 -8.21 -6.76
N VAL A 116 -2.45 -8.37 -5.57
CA VAL A 116 -3.89 -8.17 -5.33
C VAL A 116 -4.30 -6.72 -5.58
N ILE A 117 -3.39 -5.77 -5.43
CA ILE A 117 -3.66 -4.34 -5.69
C ILE A 117 -4.18 -4.12 -7.10
N ALA A 118 -3.54 -4.71 -8.10
CA ALA A 118 -3.99 -4.58 -9.49
C ALA A 118 -5.41 -5.11 -9.69
N THR A 119 -5.73 -6.24 -9.06
CA THR A 119 -7.07 -6.85 -9.11
C THR A 119 -8.12 -5.95 -8.46
N LEU A 120 -7.81 -5.39 -7.29
CA LEU A 120 -8.71 -4.48 -6.58
C LEU A 120 -8.97 -3.20 -7.39
N LEU A 121 -7.95 -2.61 -7.97
CA LEU A 121 -8.07 -1.41 -8.80
C LEU A 121 -8.90 -1.67 -10.04
N ARG A 122 -8.68 -2.79 -10.71
CA ARG A 122 -9.46 -3.19 -11.88
C ARG A 122 -10.94 -3.32 -11.53
N LYS A 123 -11.23 -3.96 -10.41
CA LYS A 123 -12.61 -4.12 -9.93
C LYS A 123 -13.24 -2.77 -9.61
N ALA A 124 -12.52 -1.88 -8.92
CA ALA A 124 -12.99 -0.55 -8.58
C ALA A 124 -13.37 0.24 -9.83
N VAL A 125 -12.51 0.23 -10.84
CA VAL A 125 -12.73 0.97 -12.09
C VAL A 125 -13.87 0.32 -12.90
N THR A 126 -13.88 -0.99 -13.04
CA THR A 126 -14.89 -1.70 -13.84
C THR A 126 -16.29 -1.58 -13.25
N GLU A 127 -16.42 -1.62 -11.94
CA GLU A 127 -17.72 -1.56 -11.23
C GLU A 127 -18.08 -0.14 -10.79
N HIS A 128 -17.27 0.87 -11.09
CA HIS A 128 -17.43 2.25 -10.63
C HIS A 128 -17.58 2.34 -9.09
N ALA A 129 -16.81 1.51 -8.36
CA ALA A 129 -16.86 1.46 -6.92
C ALA A 129 -15.89 2.46 -6.31
N ASP A 130 -16.31 3.14 -5.25
CA ASP A 130 -15.44 4.06 -4.50
C ASP A 130 -14.57 3.31 -3.50
N ILE A 131 -15.01 2.16 -3.01
CA ILE A 131 -14.31 1.32 -2.04
C ILE A 131 -14.41 -0.14 -2.47
N VAL A 132 -13.27 -0.84 -2.43
CA VAL A 132 -13.20 -2.28 -2.69
C VAL A 132 -12.38 -2.94 -1.59
N TYR A 133 -12.91 -4.01 -1.03
CA TYR A 133 -12.23 -4.81 -0.01
C TYR A 133 -11.81 -6.16 -0.56
N ALA A 134 -10.59 -6.57 -0.21
CA ALA A 134 -10.17 -7.96 -0.37
C ALA A 134 -10.65 -8.75 0.85
N ASN A 135 -11.62 -9.65 0.64
CA ASN A 135 -12.01 -10.57 1.70
C ASN A 135 -11.00 -11.72 1.74
N PRO A 136 -10.45 -12.03 2.92
CA PRO A 136 -9.67 -13.25 3.05
C PRO A 136 -10.57 -14.44 2.72
N VAL A 137 -10.07 -15.34 1.87
CA VAL A 137 -10.74 -16.62 1.64
C VAL A 137 -10.75 -17.35 2.98
N SER A 138 -11.94 -17.59 3.55
CA SER A 138 -12.06 -18.41 4.73
C SER A 138 -11.60 -19.82 4.34
N THR A 139 -10.42 -20.20 4.81
CA THR A 139 -10.06 -21.59 4.84
C THR A 139 -10.98 -22.25 5.85
N VAL A 140 -11.98 -22.97 5.35
CA VAL A 140 -12.72 -23.91 6.18
C VAL A 140 -11.69 -24.96 6.60
N HIS A 141 -11.19 -24.84 7.82
CA HIS A 141 -10.53 -25.95 8.45
C HIS A 141 -11.63 -26.95 8.76
N ASP A 142 -11.85 -27.90 7.87
CA ASP A 142 -12.55 -29.12 8.22
C ASP A 142 -11.73 -29.77 9.34
N ALA A 143 -12.29 -29.72 10.52
CA ALA A 143 -11.71 -30.39 11.68
C ALA A 143 -11.81 -31.91 11.49
#